data_ebb7d89011dc159bc3e073dfebc53b5d
#
_entry.id   ebb7d89011dc159bc3e073dfebc53b5d
#
_cell.length_a   1.000
_cell.length_b   1.000
_cell.length_c   1.000
_cell.angle_alpha   90.00
_cell.angle_beta   90.00
_cell.angle_gamma   90.00
#
_symmetry.space_group_name_H-M   'P 1'
#
loop_
_entity.id
_entity.type
_entity.pdbx_description
1 polymer ?
#
loop_
_entity_poly.entity_id
_entity_poly.type
_entity_poly.pdbx_seq_one_letter_code
_entity_poly.pdbx_strand_id
1 'polypeptide(L)'
;MLKKLSGSILALIGLTVIFASCKKEYESIQNIDSKKISDFIAKNNLTAMVEDPAKTGYYYQIVTPGTGALLKNTDSILYNGSVKSMENGTVYLSTPTYANLGTFVGYTNVLNSISIPAIREVLLKMSRGGTARILLPSYLAYGRNGLNDIPSNENIDLTISTYPEANQALLDERLIKEFIASKGLTGMVRDPSGVYYTVTAPGSGTYPITETATVTASYTGRLTDGTVFDSNTSYSSVLNQNIQGWYKSLPGKVREGGKIRILIPSGLGYGTTGSGTISPNAILDFDIEITTVTQ
;
A
#
# COMPACT_ATOMS: atom_id res chain seq x y z
N MET A 1 51.75 -3.22 -68.13
CA MET A 1 50.32 -3.10 -67.75
C MET A 1 49.87 -3.96 -66.57
N LEU A 2 50.61 -4.97 -66.12
CA LEU A 2 50.22 -5.90 -65.03
C LEU A 2 50.45 -5.37 -63.61
N LYS A 3 51.29 -4.37 -63.39
CA LYS A 3 51.55 -3.84 -62.04
C LYS A 3 50.48 -2.88 -61.46
N LYS A 4 49.54 -2.35 -62.27
CA LYS A 4 48.47 -1.51 -61.84
C LYS A 4 47.15 -2.25 -61.44
N LEU A 5 47.06 -3.54 -61.90
CA LEU A 5 45.85 -4.34 -61.55
C LEU A 5 45.92 -4.95 -60.17
N SER A 6 47.11 -5.23 -59.63
CA SER A 6 47.29 -5.86 -58.31
C SER A 6 46.92 -4.91 -57.16
N GLY A 7 47.12 -3.59 -57.32
CA GLY A 7 46.78 -2.59 -56.27
C GLY A 7 45.30 -2.38 -56.12
N SER A 8 44.54 -2.41 -57.19
CA SER A 8 43.10 -2.22 -57.17
C SER A 8 42.34 -3.43 -56.61
N ILE A 9 42.83 -4.63 -56.79
CA ILE A 9 42.23 -5.86 -56.25
C ILE A 9 42.49 -5.97 -54.74
N LEU A 10 43.65 -5.57 -54.23
CA LEU A 10 43.92 -5.53 -52.79
C LEU A 10 43.12 -4.45 -52.08
N ALA A 11 42.89 -3.29 -52.70
CA ALA A 11 42.04 -2.23 -52.14
C ALA A 11 40.56 -2.65 -52.06
N LEU A 12 40.08 -3.44 -53.05
CA LEU A 12 38.68 -3.94 -53.03
C LEU A 12 38.47 -5.04 -52.00
N ILE A 13 39.46 -5.92 -51.78
CA ILE A 13 39.40 -6.95 -50.72
C ILE A 13 39.53 -6.31 -49.34
N GLY A 14 40.34 -5.27 -49.16
CA GLY A 14 40.41 -4.49 -47.91
C GLY A 14 39.10 -3.75 -47.57
N LEU A 15 38.38 -3.26 -48.56
CA LEU A 15 37.10 -2.55 -48.37
C LEU A 15 35.95 -3.50 -48.02
N THR A 16 35.97 -4.74 -48.53
CA THR A 16 34.93 -5.74 -48.20
C THR A 16 35.07 -6.33 -46.80
N VAL A 17 36.24 -6.33 -46.18
CA VAL A 17 36.47 -6.79 -44.80
C VAL A 17 35.98 -5.75 -43.76
N ILE A 18 35.95 -4.46 -44.12
CA ILE A 18 35.50 -3.41 -43.19
C ILE A 18 33.97 -3.42 -43.00
N PHE A 19 33.21 -3.97 -43.94
CA PHE A 19 31.73 -4.09 -43.82
C PHE A 19 31.28 -5.40 -43.14
N ALA A 20 32.19 -6.30 -42.79
CA ALA A 20 31.92 -7.43 -41.90
C ALA A 20 32.00 -6.98 -40.40
N SER A 21 31.60 -5.74 -40.10
CA SER A 21 31.39 -5.29 -38.74
C SER A 21 30.28 -6.16 -38.15
N CYS A 22 30.63 -6.98 -37.17
CA CYS A 22 29.69 -7.75 -36.37
C CYS A 22 28.47 -6.89 -36.05
N LYS A 23 27.33 -7.15 -36.68
CA LYS A 23 26.04 -6.77 -36.10
C LYS A 23 25.97 -7.54 -34.78
N LYS A 24 26.38 -6.91 -33.67
CA LYS A 24 25.94 -7.38 -32.37
C LYS A 24 24.41 -7.29 -32.41
N GLU A 25 23.75 -8.41 -32.65
CA GLU A 25 22.32 -8.49 -32.40
C GLU A 25 22.15 -8.31 -30.88
N TYR A 26 21.78 -7.10 -30.49
CA TYR A 26 21.40 -6.86 -29.12
C TYR A 26 20.05 -7.55 -28.90
N GLU A 27 20.04 -8.51 -27.99
CA GLU A 27 18.82 -9.17 -27.58
C GLU A 27 17.82 -8.12 -27.09
N SER A 28 16.55 -8.24 -27.50
CA SER A 28 15.52 -7.28 -27.10
C SER A 28 15.23 -7.41 -25.60
N ILE A 29 14.82 -6.32 -24.96
CA ILE A 29 14.46 -6.35 -23.54
C ILE A 29 13.30 -7.33 -23.30
N GLN A 30 12.39 -7.49 -24.25
CA GLN A 30 11.30 -8.45 -24.15
C GLN A 30 11.82 -9.89 -24.04
N ASN A 31 12.81 -10.26 -24.83
CA ASN A 31 13.41 -11.60 -24.78
C ASN A 31 14.17 -11.82 -23.47
N ILE A 32 14.95 -10.84 -23.04
CA ILE A 32 15.71 -10.90 -21.79
C ILE A 32 14.76 -11.08 -20.60
N ASP A 33 13.70 -10.26 -20.53
CA ASP A 33 12.73 -10.31 -19.45
C ASP A 33 11.92 -11.60 -19.46
N SER A 34 11.47 -12.04 -20.65
CA SER A 34 10.75 -13.31 -20.82
C SER A 34 11.57 -14.49 -20.31
N LYS A 35 12.88 -14.52 -20.67
CA LYS A 35 13.79 -15.54 -20.15
C LYS A 35 13.94 -15.47 -18.63
N LYS A 36 14.16 -14.28 -18.07
CA LYS A 36 14.28 -14.09 -16.61
C LYS A 36 13.02 -14.56 -15.87
N ILE A 37 11.83 -14.25 -16.39
CA ILE A 37 10.56 -14.66 -15.80
C ILE A 37 10.40 -16.18 -15.87
N SER A 38 10.66 -16.80 -17.01
CA SER A 38 10.55 -18.26 -17.15
C SER A 38 11.56 -19.00 -16.26
N ASP A 39 12.79 -18.53 -16.17
CA ASP A 39 13.81 -19.07 -15.27
C ASP A 39 13.39 -18.93 -13.80
N PHE A 40 12.80 -17.79 -13.42
CA PHE A 40 12.30 -17.55 -12.07
C PHE A 40 11.13 -18.48 -11.71
N ILE A 41 10.18 -18.66 -12.62
CA ILE A 41 9.06 -19.59 -12.46
C ILE A 41 9.57 -21.00 -12.25
N ALA A 42 10.50 -21.47 -13.09
CA ALA A 42 11.09 -22.79 -12.99
C ALA A 42 11.88 -23.00 -11.70
N LYS A 43 12.78 -22.07 -11.37
CA LYS A 43 13.63 -22.11 -10.16
C LYS A 43 12.82 -22.17 -8.87
N ASN A 44 11.67 -21.47 -8.82
CA ASN A 44 10.84 -21.38 -7.63
C ASN A 44 9.65 -22.35 -7.64
N ASN A 45 9.58 -23.29 -8.61
CA ASN A 45 8.48 -24.26 -8.77
C ASN A 45 7.08 -23.60 -8.81
N LEU A 46 6.94 -22.45 -9.46
CA LEU A 46 5.70 -21.70 -9.54
C LEU A 46 4.76 -22.26 -10.62
N THR A 47 4.38 -23.54 -10.49
CA THR A 47 3.62 -24.30 -11.51
C THR A 47 2.20 -23.79 -11.74
N ALA A 48 1.66 -22.99 -10.83
CA ALA A 48 0.32 -22.39 -10.93
C ALA A 48 0.31 -21.01 -11.62
N MET A 49 1.48 -20.49 -12.04
CA MET A 49 1.55 -19.27 -12.84
C MET A 49 1.02 -19.51 -14.25
N VAL A 50 0.20 -18.58 -14.72
CA VAL A 50 -0.40 -18.61 -16.05
C VAL A 50 0.03 -17.36 -16.81
N GLU A 51 0.47 -17.53 -18.06
CA GLU A 51 0.72 -16.39 -18.95
C GLU A 51 -0.60 -15.65 -19.24
N ASP A 52 -0.55 -14.35 -19.40
CA ASP A 52 -1.73 -13.57 -19.75
C ASP A 52 -2.30 -13.99 -21.12
N PRO A 53 -3.64 -14.00 -21.27
CA PRO A 53 -4.28 -14.47 -22.51
C PRO A 53 -3.87 -13.69 -23.77
N ALA A 54 -3.51 -12.41 -23.61
CA ALA A 54 -3.06 -11.54 -24.72
C ALA A 54 -1.58 -11.72 -25.05
N LYS A 55 -0.84 -12.55 -24.30
CA LYS A 55 0.60 -12.83 -24.45
C LYS A 55 1.45 -11.56 -24.47
N THR A 56 1.12 -10.61 -23.59
CA THR A 56 1.90 -9.37 -23.45
C THR A 56 3.20 -9.59 -22.68
N GLY A 57 3.33 -10.74 -21.99
CA GLY A 57 4.54 -11.22 -21.33
C GLY A 57 4.50 -11.19 -19.80
N TYR A 58 3.39 -10.79 -19.16
CA TYR A 58 3.24 -11.00 -17.72
C TYR A 58 2.64 -12.36 -17.40
N TYR A 59 2.96 -12.86 -16.19
CA TYR A 59 2.38 -14.09 -15.65
C TYR A 59 1.64 -13.76 -14.35
N TYR A 60 0.56 -14.49 -14.09
CA TYR A 60 -0.19 -14.30 -12.85
C TYR A 60 -0.68 -15.62 -12.26
N GLN A 61 -0.95 -15.58 -10.97
CA GLN A 61 -1.62 -16.65 -10.23
C GLN A 61 -2.67 -16.03 -9.33
N ILE A 62 -3.90 -16.56 -9.38
CA ILE A 62 -4.89 -16.29 -8.33
C ILE A 62 -4.56 -17.24 -7.17
N VAL A 63 -3.94 -16.67 -6.11
CA VAL A 63 -3.53 -17.43 -4.92
C VAL A 63 -4.74 -17.82 -4.09
N THR A 64 -5.64 -16.85 -3.88
CA THR A 64 -6.97 -17.05 -3.31
C THR A 64 -8.00 -16.35 -4.18
N PRO A 65 -9.06 -17.01 -4.62
CA PRO A 65 -10.01 -16.40 -5.54
C PRO A 65 -10.89 -15.32 -4.87
N GLY A 66 -10.99 -15.34 -3.53
CA GLY A 66 -11.98 -14.55 -2.80
C GLY A 66 -13.36 -15.20 -2.78
N THR A 67 -14.36 -14.44 -2.37
CA THR A 67 -15.75 -14.94 -2.21
C THR A 67 -16.76 -14.02 -2.88
N GLY A 68 -17.86 -14.59 -3.38
CA GLY A 68 -18.93 -13.87 -4.07
C GLY A 68 -18.69 -13.67 -5.57
N ALA A 69 -19.32 -12.66 -6.15
CA ALA A 69 -19.20 -12.37 -7.58
C ALA A 69 -17.81 -11.83 -7.94
N LEU A 70 -17.38 -12.07 -9.18
CA LEU A 70 -16.18 -11.47 -9.72
C LEU A 70 -16.27 -9.93 -9.69
N LEU A 71 -15.15 -9.32 -9.43
CA LEU A 71 -15.00 -7.85 -9.42
C LEU A 71 -15.28 -7.25 -10.80
N LYS A 72 -15.88 -6.06 -10.80
CA LYS A 72 -16.18 -5.25 -11.99
C LYS A 72 -15.47 -3.90 -11.88
N ASN A 73 -15.25 -3.24 -13.00
CA ASN A 73 -14.61 -1.91 -13.04
C ASN A 73 -15.29 -0.87 -12.14
N THR A 74 -16.60 -0.98 -11.94
CA THR A 74 -17.42 -0.06 -11.13
C THR A 74 -17.39 -0.39 -9.64
N ASP A 75 -16.81 -1.51 -9.24
CA ASP A 75 -16.76 -1.90 -7.83
C ASP A 75 -15.67 -1.13 -7.11
N SER A 76 -16.01 -0.56 -5.95
CA SER A 76 -15.00 -0.04 -5.01
C SER A 76 -14.31 -1.21 -4.34
N ILE A 77 -13.00 -1.16 -4.17
CA ILE A 77 -12.23 -2.16 -3.42
C ILE A 77 -11.33 -1.51 -2.39
N LEU A 78 -11.10 -2.24 -1.32
CA LEU A 78 -10.04 -2.00 -0.36
C LEU A 78 -8.99 -3.08 -0.57
N TYR A 79 -7.72 -2.71 -0.60
CA TYR A 79 -6.65 -3.64 -0.92
C TYR A 79 -5.32 -3.22 -0.27
N ASN A 80 -4.42 -4.17 -0.21
CA ASN A 80 -3.00 -3.96 0.06
C ASN A 80 -2.17 -4.56 -1.06
N GLY A 81 -0.91 -4.17 -1.13
CA GLY A 81 0.00 -4.66 -2.14
C GLY A 81 1.45 -4.59 -1.73
N SER A 82 2.27 -5.36 -2.41
CA SER A 82 3.72 -5.40 -2.22
C SER A 82 4.39 -5.58 -3.57
N VAL A 83 5.39 -4.73 -3.84
CA VAL A 83 6.24 -4.74 -5.05
C VAL A 83 7.62 -5.19 -4.65
N LYS A 84 8.09 -6.27 -5.24
CA LYS A 84 9.39 -6.87 -4.94
C LYS A 84 10.24 -7.05 -6.20
N SER A 85 11.55 -7.03 -6.02
CA SER A 85 12.47 -7.53 -7.02
C SER A 85 12.26 -9.02 -7.26
N MET A 86 12.15 -9.44 -8.52
CA MET A 86 12.20 -10.86 -8.86
C MET A 86 13.61 -11.44 -8.68
N GLU A 87 14.66 -10.64 -8.85
CA GLU A 87 16.03 -11.09 -8.84
C GLU A 87 16.51 -11.46 -7.44
N ASN A 88 16.27 -10.59 -6.47
CA ASN A 88 16.82 -10.71 -5.09
C ASN A 88 15.79 -10.64 -3.97
N GLY A 89 14.50 -10.42 -4.28
CA GLY A 89 13.42 -10.36 -3.29
C GLY A 89 13.35 -9.05 -2.50
N THR A 90 14.15 -8.04 -2.82
CA THR A 90 14.07 -6.72 -2.18
C THR A 90 12.66 -6.16 -2.29
N VAL A 91 12.07 -5.75 -1.18
CA VAL A 91 10.76 -5.10 -1.15
C VAL A 91 10.94 -3.62 -1.42
N TYR A 92 10.44 -3.14 -2.54
CA TYR A 92 10.51 -1.73 -2.92
C TYR A 92 9.33 -0.94 -2.36
N LEU A 93 8.14 -1.53 -2.39
CA LEU A 93 6.90 -0.92 -1.92
C LEU A 93 6.07 -1.97 -1.18
N SER A 94 5.46 -1.56 -0.09
CA SER A 94 4.50 -2.39 0.64
C SER A 94 3.51 -1.50 1.36
N THR A 95 2.23 -1.86 1.28
CA THR A 95 1.22 -1.24 2.13
C THR A 95 1.50 -1.66 3.58
N PRO A 96 1.62 -0.72 4.53
CA PRO A 96 1.82 -1.04 5.93
C PRO A 96 0.66 -1.88 6.48
N THR A 97 0.94 -2.73 7.49
CA THR A 97 -0.07 -3.61 8.11
C THR A 97 -1.19 -2.87 8.82
N TYR A 98 -0.95 -1.61 9.21
CA TYR A 98 -1.90 -0.73 9.89
C TYR A 98 -2.70 0.17 8.93
N ALA A 99 -2.53 -0.01 7.61
CA ALA A 99 -3.14 0.83 6.59
C ALA A 99 -3.67 -0.02 5.43
N ASN A 100 -4.42 0.60 4.55
CA ASN A 100 -4.86 -0.01 3.30
C ASN A 100 -5.07 1.07 2.24
N LEU A 101 -5.18 0.64 1.00
CA LEU A 101 -5.55 1.47 -0.13
C LEU A 101 -7.01 1.22 -0.51
N GLY A 102 -7.64 2.23 -1.08
CA GLY A 102 -9.03 2.12 -1.55
C GLY A 102 -9.20 2.85 -2.89
N THR A 103 -9.88 2.22 -3.84
CA THR A 103 -10.24 2.81 -5.12
C THR A 103 -11.33 2.00 -5.82
N PHE A 104 -11.76 2.42 -7.02
CA PHE A 104 -12.53 1.56 -7.92
C PHE A 104 -11.61 0.68 -8.75
N VAL A 105 -12.04 -0.57 -9.04
CA VAL A 105 -11.26 -1.53 -9.84
C VAL A 105 -10.82 -0.92 -11.17
N GLY A 106 -11.68 -0.13 -11.82
CA GLY A 106 -11.37 0.54 -13.08
C GLY A 106 -10.16 1.47 -13.04
N TYR A 107 -9.76 1.94 -11.85
CA TYR A 107 -8.61 2.84 -11.65
C TYR A 107 -7.36 2.12 -11.11
N THR A 108 -7.39 0.81 -10.94
CA THR A 108 -6.24 0.04 -10.41
C THR A 108 -5.12 -0.19 -11.43
N ASN A 109 -5.26 0.33 -12.64
CA ASN A 109 -4.23 0.25 -13.69
C ASN A 109 -3.05 1.21 -13.47
N VAL A 110 -3.01 1.95 -12.36
CA VAL A 110 -1.92 2.86 -12.02
C VAL A 110 -1.37 2.52 -10.64
N LEU A 111 -0.05 2.36 -10.55
CA LEU A 111 0.67 2.16 -9.30
C LEU A 111 1.84 3.15 -9.26
N ASN A 112 1.89 4.02 -8.23
CA ASN A 112 2.90 5.08 -8.10
C ASN A 112 3.06 5.91 -9.39
N SER A 113 1.95 6.36 -9.95
CA SER A 113 1.90 7.14 -11.19
C SER A 113 2.35 6.40 -12.46
N ILE A 114 2.69 5.13 -12.36
CA ILE A 114 3.04 4.27 -13.51
C ILE A 114 1.83 3.43 -13.93
N SER A 115 1.57 3.39 -15.24
CA SER A 115 0.51 2.57 -15.80
C SER A 115 0.92 1.10 -15.84
N ILE A 116 0.20 0.25 -15.08
CA ILE A 116 0.39 -1.21 -15.01
C ILE A 116 -0.98 -1.88 -15.21
N PRO A 117 -1.46 -1.99 -16.46
CA PRO A 117 -2.79 -2.53 -16.77
C PRO A 117 -3.05 -3.95 -16.23
N ALA A 118 -2.01 -4.76 -16.11
CA ALA A 118 -2.07 -6.12 -15.59
C ALA A 118 -2.75 -6.21 -14.22
N ILE A 119 -2.61 -5.18 -13.36
CA ILE A 119 -3.26 -5.15 -12.03
C ILE A 119 -4.78 -5.25 -12.20
N ARG A 120 -5.38 -4.37 -13.00
CA ARG A 120 -6.83 -4.35 -13.24
C ARG A 120 -7.29 -5.64 -13.91
N GLU A 121 -6.56 -6.12 -14.92
CA GLU A 121 -6.91 -7.33 -15.66
C GLU A 121 -6.94 -8.57 -14.76
N VAL A 122 -6.03 -8.65 -13.80
CA VAL A 122 -6.00 -9.75 -12.83
C VAL A 122 -7.08 -9.59 -11.76
N LEU A 123 -7.33 -8.37 -11.27
CA LEU A 123 -8.39 -8.10 -10.30
C LEU A 123 -9.78 -8.48 -10.84
N LEU A 124 -10.05 -8.25 -12.13
CA LEU A 124 -11.30 -8.66 -12.77
C LEU A 124 -11.53 -10.18 -12.85
N LYS A 125 -10.50 -10.98 -12.51
CA LYS A 125 -10.58 -12.45 -12.41
C LYS A 125 -10.75 -12.95 -10.97
N MET A 126 -10.88 -12.03 -10.00
CA MET A 126 -11.00 -12.32 -8.58
C MET A 126 -12.33 -11.80 -8.03
N SER A 127 -12.65 -12.29 -6.82
CA SER A 127 -13.71 -11.74 -5.97
C SER A 127 -13.09 -10.97 -4.78
N ARG A 128 -13.91 -10.29 -3.98
CA ARG A 128 -13.45 -9.64 -2.73
C ARG A 128 -12.83 -10.65 -1.77
N GLY A 129 -11.80 -10.25 -1.06
CA GLY A 129 -11.01 -11.12 -0.17
C GLY A 129 -10.05 -12.04 -0.93
N GLY A 130 -9.88 -11.83 -2.24
CA GLY A 130 -8.93 -12.57 -3.05
C GLY A 130 -7.51 -12.01 -3.00
N THR A 131 -6.54 -12.87 -3.32
CA THR A 131 -5.11 -12.52 -3.45
C THR A 131 -4.58 -13.02 -4.78
N ALA A 132 -3.85 -12.17 -5.48
CA ALA A 132 -3.13 -12.52 -6.69
C ALA A 132 -1.65 -12.18 -6.57
N ARG A 133 -0.83 -12.95 -7.30
CA ARG A 133 0.58 -12.67 -7.56
C ARG A 133 0.78 -12.46 -9.05
N ILE A 134 1.53 -11.44 -9.44
CA ILE A 134 1.74 -11.04 -10.83
C ILE A 134 3.23 -10.85 -11.05
N LEU A 135 3.82 -11.58 -11.99
CA LEU A 135 5.20 -11.41 -12.43
C LEU A 135 5.20 -10.51 -13.66
N LEU A 136 5.79 -9.35 -13.53
CA LEU A 136 5.79 -8.32 -14.55
C LEU A 136 7.17 -8.16 -15.17
N PRO A 137 7.31 -8.26 -16.50
CA PRO A 137 8.51 -7.83 -17.17
C PRO A 137 8.71 -6.32 -16.99
N SER A 138 9.94 -5.88 -17.04
CA SER A 138 10.30 -4.49 -16.77
C SER A 138 9.52 -3.50 -17.64
N TYR A 139 9.32 -3.81 -18.91
CA TYR A 139 8.63 -2.93 -19.88
C TYR A 139 7.11 -2.81 -19.64
N LEU A 140 6.51 -3.67 -18.84
CA LEU A 140 5.10 -3.58 -18.37
C LEU A 140 4.99 -3.01 -16.94
N ALA A 141 6.11 -2.66 -16.32
CA ALA A 141 6.20 -2.11 -14.98
C ALA A 141 6.92 -0.74 -14.99
N TYR A 142 8.08 -0.65 -14.37
CA TYR A 142 8.81 0.63 -14.19
C TYR A 142 9.79 0.94 -15.33
N GLY A 143 9.97 -0.01 -16.25
CA GLY A 143 10.68 0.18 -17.52
C GLY A 143 12.17 0.53 -17.36
N ARG A 144 12.65 1.17 -18.43
CA ARG A 144 14.06 1.54 -18.57
C ARG A 144 14.55 2.56 -17.53
N ASN A 145 13.65 3.38 -17.00
CA ASN A 145 14.03 4.46 -16.08
C ASN A 145 13.99 4.02 -14.61
N GLY A 146 13.26 2.94 -14.28
CA GLY A 146 12.97 2.61 -12.89
C GLY A 146 12.10 3.68 -12.20
N LEU A 147 12.03 3.65 -10.87
CA LEU A 147 11.35 4.69 -10.08
C LEU A 147 11.87 4.63 -8.63
N ASN A 148 12.39 5.75 -8.12
CA ASN A 148 12.98 5.81 -6.77
C ASN A 148 14.02 4.69 -6.57
N ASP A 149 13.80 3.80 -5.61
CA ASP A 149 14.69 2.66 -5.31
C ASP A 149 14.51 1.48 -6.28
N ILE A 150 13.54 1.53 -7.20
CA ILE A 150 13.33 0.47 -8.21
C ILE A 150 14.30 0.69 -9.36
N PRO A 151 15.22 -0.25 -9.62
CA PRO A 151 16.22 -0.09 -10.67
C PRO A 151 15.63 -0.07 -12.09
N SER A 152 16.46 0.40 -13.01
CA SER A 152 16.23 0.30 -14.46
C SER A 152 16.08 -1.15 -14.90
N ASN A 153 15.07 -1.44 -15.74
CA ASN A 153 14.78 -2.76 -16.28
C ASN A 153 14.57 -3.86 -15.21
N GLU A 154 14.00 -3.49 -14.07
CA GLU A 154 13.68 -4.41 -12.98
C GLU A 154 12.42 -5.21 -13.29
N ASN A 155 12.50 -6.55 -13.22
CA ASN A 155 11.35 -7.43 -13.29
C ASN A 155 10.70 -7.53 -11.90
N ILE A 156 9.39 -7.37 -11.85
CA ILE A 156 8.64 -7.17 -10.60
C ILE A 156 7.83 -8.41 -10.24
N ASP A 157 7.91 -8.79 -8.97
CA ASP A 157 7.00 -9.71 -8.29
C ASP A 157 6.01 -8.88 -7.47
N LEU A 158 4.82 -8.70 -8.01
CA LEU A 158 3.73 -7.94 -7.40
C LEU A 158 2.75 -8.89 -6.72
N THR A 159 2.47 -8.67 -5.45
CA THR A 159 1.34 -9.30 -4.75
C THR A 159 0.28 -8.23 -4.45
N ILE A 160 -0.98 -8.55 -4.73
CA ILE A 160 -2.12 -7.70 -4.40
C ILE A 160 -3.19 -8.54 -3.71
N SER A 161 -3.72 -8.05 -2.59
CA SER A 161 -4.77 -8.70 -1.81
C SER A 161 -5.91 -7.73 -1.57
N THR A 162 -7.12 -8.13 -1.91
CA THR A 162 -8.32 -7.33 -1.64
C THR A 162 -8.95 -7.74 -0.31
N TYR A 163 -9.59 -6.80 0.36
CA TYR A 163 -10.37 -7.08 1.56
C TYR A 163 -11.79 -7.52 1.20
N PRO A 164 -12.44 -8.35 2.04
CA PRO A 164 -13.82 -8.77 1.81
C PRO A 164 -14.84 -7.66 2.06
N GLU A 165 -14.49 -6.65 2.85
CA GLU A 165 -15.38 -5.56 3.22
C GLU A 165 -15.70 -4.66 2.03
N ALA A 166 -16.97 -4.21 1.96
CA ALA A 166 -17.45 -3.36 0.88
C ALA A 166 -17.03 -1.89 1.03
N ASN A 167 -16.71 -1.45 2.26
CA ASN A 167 -16.32 -0.07 2.55
C ASN A 167 -15.36 0.02 3.75
N GLN A 168 -14.71 1.19 3.87
CA GLN A 168 -13.68 1.43 4.88
C GLN A 168 -14.21 1.30 6.32
N ALA A 169 -15.42 1.75 6.60
CA ALA A 169 -15.96 1.69 7.97
C ALA A 169 -16.11 0.24 8.47
N LEU A 170 -16.52 -0.68 7.59
CA LEU A 170 -16.62 -2.10 7.93
C LEU A 170 -15.24 -2.73 8.14
N LEU A 171 -14.26 -2.36 7.29
CA LEU A 171 -12.88 -2.82 7.44
C LEU A 171 -12.27 -2.31 8.74
N ASP A 172 -12.41 -1.03 9.05
CA ASP A 172 -11.90 -0.43 10.29
C ASP A 172 -12.52 -1.10 11.52
N GLU A 173 -13.83 -1.34 11.49
CA GLU A 173 -14.55 -2.04 12.57
C GLU A 173 -13.95 -3.43 12.85
N ARG A 174 -13.67 -4.21 11.80
CA ARG A 174 -13.05 -5.53 11.95
C ARG A 174 -11.62 -5.43 12.46
N LEU A 175 -10.81 -4.57 11.84
CA LEU A 175 -9.40 -4.40 12.21
C LEU A 175 -9.23 -3.90 13.64
N ILE A 176 -10.11 -2.98 14.11
CA ILE A 176 -10.10 -2.52 15.51
C ILE A 176 -10.43 -3.68 16.46
N LYS A 177 -11.42 -4.50 16.15
CA LYS A 177 -11.77 -5.68 16.99
C LYS A 177 -10.63 -6.69 17.03
N GLU A 178 -9.99 -6.96 15.90
CA GLU A 178 -8.81 -7.84 15.82
C GLU A 178 -7.64 -7.27 16.63
N PHE A 179 -7.40 -5.96 16.54
CA PHE A 179 -6.38 -5.30 17.34
C PHE A 179 -6.67 -5.39 18.84
N ILE A 180 -7.89 -5.11 19.28
CA ILE A 180 -8.32 -5.25 20.67
C ILE A 180 -8.04 -6.68 21.18
N ALA A 181 -8.44 -7.69 20.40
CA ALA A 181 -8.23 -9.08 20.75
C ALA A 181 -6.73 -9.47 20.78
N SER A 182 -5.96 -9.06 19.77
CA SER A 182 -4.54 -9.39 19.66
C SER A 182 -3.67 -8.77 20.77
N LYS A 183 -4.08 -7.58 21.27
CA LYS A 183 -3.38 -6.87 22.36
C LYS A 183 -3.98 -7.18 23.75
N GLY A 184 -5.01 -8.02 23.83
CA GLY A 184 -5.69 -8.33 25.09
C GLY A 184 -6.27 -7.11 25.79
N LEU A 185 -6.75 -6.10 25.01
CA LEU A 185 -7.32 -4.88 25.57
C LEU A 185 -8.70 -5.18 26.16
N THR A 186 -8.85 -5.01 27.48
CA THR A 186 -10.10 -5.25 28.21
C THR A 186 -10.85 -3.96 28.46
N GLY A 187 -12.17 -4.06 28.63
CA GLY A 187 -13.01 -2.90 28.96
C GLY A 187 -13.22 -1.90 27.83
N MET A 188 -12.82 -2.24 26.58
CA MET A 188 -13.08 -1.38 25.42
C MET A 188 -14.55 -1.39 25.05
N VAL A 189 -15.17 -0.22 24.95
CA VAL A 189 -16.57 0.00 24.61
C VAL A 189 -16.63 0.74 23.28
N ARG A 190 -17.55 0.32 22.39
CA ARG A 190 -17.80 1.02 21.13
C ARG A 190 -18.74 2.20 21.35
N ASP A 191 -18.29 3.39 20.99
CA ASP A 191 -19.11 4.60 20.93
C ASP A 191 -19.99 4.61 19.65
N PRO A 192 -21.18 5.27 19.66
CA PRO A 192 -21.99 5.44 18.45
C PRO A 192 -21.26 6.06 17.25
N SER A 193 -20.22 6.88 17.48
CA SER A 193 -19.37 7.43 16.41
C SER A 193 -18.52 6.38 15.70
N GLY A 194 -18.35 5.18 16.29
CA GLY A 194 -17.45 4.13 15.80
C GLY A 194 -16.10 4.09 16.51
N VAL A 195 -15.76 5.07 17.33
CA VAL A 195 -14.56 5.04 18.18
C VAL A 195 -14.74 3.97 19.27
N TYR A 196 -13.67 3.20 19.54
CA TYR A 196 -13.61 2.32 20.70
C TYR A 196 -12.81 3.00 21.80
N TYR A 197 -13.29 2.93 23.04
CA TYR A 197 -12.65 3.60 24.17
C TYR A 197 -12.68 2.76 25.44
N THR A 198 -11.74 3.04 26.32
CA THR A 198 -11.78 2.62 27.74
C THR A 198 -11.34 3.78 28.63
N VAL A 199 -12.09 4.03 29.69
CA VAL A 199 -11.78 5.08 30.69
C VAL A 199 -11.04 4.42 31.86
N THR A 200 -9.80 4.80 32.07
CA THR A 200 -8.99 4.29 33.19
C THR A 200 -9.08 5.17 34.42
N ALA A 201 -9.40 6.46 34.22
CA ALA A 201 -9.77 7.42 35.29
C ALA A 201 -10.82 8.41 34.75
N PRO A 202 -11.98 8.56 35.38
CA PRO A 202 -13.04 9.45 34.88
C PRO A 202 -12.71 10.94 35.02
N GLY A 203 -11.80 11.29 35.94
CA GLY A 203 -11.57 12.67 36.34
C GLY A 203 -12.65 13.21 37.28
N SER A 204 -12.44 14.41 37.81
CA SER A 204 -13.35 15.02 38.80
C SER A 204 -13.57 16.53 38.59
N GLY A 205 -13.04 17.11 37.51
CA GLY A 205 -13.16 18.52 37.18
C GLY A 205 -14.62 18.99 37.08
N THR A 206 -14.87 20.24 37.43
CA THR A 206 -16.21 20.83 37.48
C THR A 206 -16.79 21.04 36.07
N TYR A 207 -15.96 21.43 35.11
CA TYR A 207 -16.45 21.76 33.78
C TYR A 207 -16.61 20.49 32.90
N PRO A 208 -17.76 20.36 32.23
CA PRO A 208 -17.90 19.30 31.23
C PRO A 208 -17.03 19.59 30.04
N ILE A 209 -16.49 18.51 29.41
CA ILE A 209 -15.86 18.62 28.11
C ILE A 209 -16.97 18.73 27.07
N THR A 210 -16.99 19.85 26.32
CA THR A 210 -17.85 20.09 25.17
C THR A 210 -16.99 20.21 23.92
N GLU A 211 -17.58 20.14 22.74
CA GLU A 211 -16.82 20.30 21.47
C GLU A 211 -16.13 21.66 21.34
N THR A 212 -16.68 22.70 22.02
CA THR A 212 -16.15 24.08 22.01
C THR A 212 -15.26 24.40 23.21
N ALA A 213 -15.12 23.49 24.16
CA ALA A 213 -14.25 23.68 25.32
C ALA A 213 -12.77 23.66 24.86
N THR A 214 -11.96 24.50 25.48
CA THR A 214 -10.52 24.38 25.38
C THR A 214 -10.04 23.31 26.35
N VAL A 215 -9.36 22.29 25.83
CA VAL A 215 -8.76 21.21 26.62
C VAL A 215 -7.25 21.29 26.54
N THR A 216 -6.60 21.10 27.72
CA THR A 216 -5.17 20.81 27.75
C THR A 216 -5.01 19.33 28.07
N ALA A 217 -4.22 18.62 27.26
CA ALA A 217 -4.03 17.19 27.39
C ALA A 217 -2.56 16.79 27.27
N SER A 218 -2.20 15.75 28.02
CA SER A 218 -1.03 14.94 27.72
C SER A 218 -1.49 13.74 26.91
N TYR A 219 -0.81 13.42 25.81
CA TYR A 219 -1.20 12.28 24.98
C TYR A 219 -0.02 11.58 24.30
N THR A 220 -0.27 10.36 23.90
CA THR A 220 0.57 9.62 22.97
C THR A 220 -0.31 8.99 21.89
N GLY A 221 -0.05 9.34 20.63
CA GLY A 221 -0.72 8.78 19.45
C GLY A 221 0.17 7.73 18.77
N ARG A 222 -0.40 6.55 18.50
CA ARG A 222 0.29 5.40 17.88
C ARG A 222 -0.50 4.86 16.69
N LEU A 223 0.21 4.22 15.79
CA LEU A 223 -0.35 3.30 14.82
C LEU A 223 -0.59 1.94 15.47
N THR A 224 -1.37 1.06 14.84
CA THR A 224 -1.69 -0.26 15.44
C THR A 224 -0.51 -1.22 15.48
N ASP A 225 0.60 -0.93 14.79
CA ASP A 225 1.88 -1.64 14.95
C ASP A 225 2.68 -1.19 16.19
N GLY A 226 2.25 -0.11 16.85
CA GLY A 226 2.89 0.48 18.02
C GLY A 226 3.79 1.66 17.73
N THR A 227 4.00 2.02 16.46
CA THR A 227 4.79 3.19 16.06
C THR A 227 4.15 4.46 16.60
N VAL A 228 4.87 5.21 17.43
CA VAL A 228 4.45 6.53 17.91
C VAL A 228 4.63 7.54 16.78
N PHE A 229 3.54 8.18 16.37
CA PHE A 229 3.57 9.21 15.35
C PHE A 229 3.51 10.63 15.92
N ASP A 230 2.98 10.77 17.15
CA ASP A 230 2.88 12.05 17.83
C ASP A 230 2.73 11.86 19.33
N SER A 231 3.26 12.81 20.13
CA SER A 231 3.08 12.85 21.57
C SER A 231 3.30 14.26 22.11
N ASN A 232 2.56 14.64 23.14
CA ASN A 232 2.73 15.93 23.79
C ASN A 232 2.33 15.81 25.28
N THR A 233 3.02 16.52 26.15
CA THR A 233 2.75 16.53 27.60
C THR A 233 1.84 17.66 28.06
N SER A 234 1.59 18.66 27.20
CA SER A 234 0.77 19.85 27.54
C SER A 234 0.22 20.51 26.27
N TYR A 235 -0.50 19.73 25.45
CA TYR A 235 -1.14 20.24 24.24
C TYR A 235 -2.49 20.91 24.60
N SER A 236 -2.65 22.19 24.22
CA SER A 236 -3.86 22.94 24.46
C SER A 236 -4.53 23.37 23.17
N SER A 237 -5.82 23.04 23.01
CA SER A 237 -6.60 23.43 21.82
C SER A 237 -8.10 23.43 22.13
N VAL A 238 -8.89 24.13 21.30
CA VAL A 238 -10.34 23.96 21.26
C VAL A 238 -10.64 22.56 20.70
N LEU A 239 -11.48 21.79 21.37
CA LEU A 239 -11.62 20.37 21.11
C LEU A 239 -12.02 20.07 19.66
N ASN A 240 -12.95 20.83 19.07
CA ASN A 240 -13.43 20.65 17.70
C ASN A 240 -12.40 21.05 16.61
N GLN A 241 -11.25 21.60 16.99
CA GLN A 241 -10.12 21.84 16.07
C GLN A 241 -9.20 20.62 15.92
N ASN A 242 -9.47 19.55 16.67
CA ASN A 242 -8.75 18.29 16.56
C ASN A 242 -9.40 17.33 15.55
N ILE A 243 -8.80 16.16 15.37
CA ILE A 243 -9.39 15.08 14.57
C ILE A 243 -10.76 14.66 15.15
N GLN A 244 -11.67 14.22 14.28
CA GLN A 244 -13.03 13.89 14.65
C GLN A 244 -13.10 12.86 15.78
N GLY A 245 -12.20 11.90 15.82
CA GLY A 245 -12.14 10.89 16.85
C GLY A 245 -12.05 11.47 18.27
N TRP A 246 -11.38 12.62 18.46
CA TRP A 246 -11.29 13.27 19.76
C TRP A 246 -12.60 13.95 20.16
N TYR A 247 -13.09 14.89 19.33
CA TYR A 247 -14.25 15.68 19.74
C TYR A 247 -15.56 14.91 19.73
N LYS A 248 -15.65 13.79 19.02
CA LYS A 248 -16.81 12.89 19.06
C LYS A 248 -16.78 11.89 20.22
N SER A 249 -15.61 11.58 20.78
CA SER A 249 -15.50 10.54 21.80
C SER A 249 -15.19 11.04 23.21
N LEU A 250 -14.50 12.18 23.39
CA LEU A 250 -14.15 12.69 24.73
C LEU A 250 -15.33 13.28 25.51
N PRO A 251 -16.26 14.05 24.87
CA PRO A 251 -17.39 14.62 25.60
C PRO A 251 -18.22 13.57 26.34
N GLY A 252 -18.51 13.85 27.63
CA GLY A 252 -19.28 12.96 28.47
C GLY A 252 -18.63 11.69 28.96
N LYS A 253 -17.38 11.40 28.54
CA LYS A 253 -16.65 10.20 28.96
C LYS A 253 -15.64 10.49 30.07
N VAL A 254 -14.94 11.62 29.97
CA VAL A 254 -13.92 12.05 30.93
C VAL A 254 -14.11 13.52 31.31
N ARG A 255 -13.45 13.91 32.39
CA ARG A 255 -13.37 15.29 32.91
C ARG A 255 -11.89 15.65 33.11
N GLU A 256 -11.62 16.84 33.61
CA GLU A 256 -10.28 17.24 34.07
C GLU A 256 -9.74 16.21 35.08
N GLY A 257 -8.49 15.82 34.92
CA GLY A 257 -7.84 14.71 35.64
C GLY A 257 -8.18 13.31 35.10
N GLY A 258 -9.02 13.23 34.05
CA GLY A 258 -9.43 11.96 33.45
C GLY A 258 -8.43 11.38 32.49
N LYS A 259 -8.41 10.02 32.40
CA LYS A 259 -7.56 9.26 31.48
C LYS A 259 -8.40 8.29 30.66
N ILE A 260 -8.17 8.32 29.37
CA ILE A 260 -8.92 7.52 28.41
C ILE A 260 -7.97 7.01 27.32
N ARG A 261 -8.18 5.76 26.89
CA ARG A 261 -7.60 5.26 25.65
C ARG A 261 -8.68 5.17 24.60
N ILE A 262 -8.37 5.60 23.38
CA ILE A 262 -9.30 5.56 22.25
C ILE A 262 -8.65 4.94 21.02
N LEU A 263 -9.40 4.10 20.32
CA LEU A 263 -9.05 3.57 18.99
C LEU A 263 -9.98 4.23 17.98
N ILE A 264 -9.39 4.96 17.07
CA ILE A 264 -10.10 5.83 16.13
C ILE A 264 -10.12 5.18 14.74
N PRO A 265 -11.31 4.89 14.18
CA PRO A 265 -11.42 4.49 12.77
C PRO A 265 -10.80 5.54 11.85
N SER A 266 -10.22 5.11 10.77
CA SER A 266 -9.45 5.96 9.85
C SER A 266 -10.22 7.18 9.36
N GLY A 267 -11.52 7.03 9.09
CA GLY A 267 -12.39 8.13 8.63
C GLY A 267 -12.64 9.23 9.67
N LEU A 268 -12.38 8.97 10.96
CA LEU A 268 -12.45 9.95 12.04
C LEU A 268 -11.05 10.48 12.44
N GLY A 269 -10.02 9.98 11.80
CA GLY A 269 -8.63 10.42 11.90
C GLY A 269 -8.21 11.20 10.65
N TYR A 270 -7.24 10.68 9.90
CA TYR A 270 -6.64 11.33 8.73
C TYR A 270 -7.17 10.78 7.38
N GLY A 271 -8.11 9.83 7.40
CA GLY A 271 -8.84 9.34 6.24
C GLY A 271 -7.97 8.79 5.12
N THR A 272 -8.46 8.94 3.89
CA THR A 272 -7.82 8.44 2.68
C THR A 272 -6.55 9.19 2.27
N THR A 273 -6.28 10.33 2.89
CA THR A 273 -5.11 11.17 2.58
C THR A 273 -3.91 10.81 3.43
N GLY A 274 -4.14 10.41 4.69
CA GLY A 274 -3.07 10.29 5.68
C GLY A 274 -2.51 11.66 6.11
N SER A 275 -1.41 11.68 6.85
CA SER A 275 -0.70 12.91 7.26
C SER A 275 0.74 12.60 7.68
N GLY A 276 1.72 13.21 7.06
CA GLY A 276 3.13 12.97 7.38
C GLY A 276 3.49 11.48 7.33
N THR A 277 3.84 10.88 8.46
CA THR A 277 4.16 9.46 8.59
C THR A 277 2.92 8.55 8.71
N ILE A 278 1.73 9.12 8.86
CA ILE A 278 0.47 8.38 8.97
C ILE A 278 -0.03 8.06 7.57
N SER A 279 -0.02 6.78 7.23
CA SER A 279 -0.48 6.30 5.92
C SER A 279 -1.98 6.50 5.72
N PRO A 280 -2.47 6.52 4.45
CA PRO A 280 -3.91 6.48 4.16
C PRO A 280 -4.62 5.35 4.90
N ASN A 281 -5.83 5.64 5.38
CA ASN A 281 -6.72 4.71 6.06
C ASN A 281 -6.13 4.04 7.32
N ALA A 282 -5.16 4.68 7.98
CA ALA A 282 -4.60 4.20 9.23
C ALA A 282 -5.58 4.37 10.40
N ILE A 283 -5.75 3.30 11.17
CA ILE A 283 -6.42 3.32 12.47
C ILE A 283 -5.45 3.90 13.50
N LEU A 284 -5.95 4.78 14.40
CA LEU A 284 -5.12 5.45 15.38
C LEU A 284 -5.44 4.95 16.79
N ASP A 285 -4.42 4.84 17.64
CA ASP A 285 -4.49 4.43 19.04
C ASP A 285 -3.91 5.55 19.91
N PHE A 286 -4.74 6.16 20.72
CA PHE A 286 -4.34 7.24 21.62
C PHE A 286 -4.54 6.88 23.09
N ASP A 287 -3.54 7.15 23.90
CA ASP A 287 -3.67 7.36 25.34
C ASP A 287 -3.74 8.86 25.60
N ILE A 288 -4.76 9.33 26.33
CA ILE A 288 -5.05 10.75 26.58
C ILE A 288 -5.30 10.96 28.06
N GLU A 289 -4.63 11.94 28.66
CA GLU A 289 -4.90 12.46 30.00
C GLU A 289 -5.32 13.94 29.89
N ILE A 290 -6.52 14.28 30.34
CA ILE A 290 -7.03 15.65 30.36
C ILE A 290 -6.50 16.35 31.60
N THR A 291 -5.64 17.35 31.42
CA THR A 291 -5.05 18.09 32.56
C THR A 291 -5.80 19.34 32.91
N THR A 292 -6.44 20.02 31.95
CA THR A 292 -7.26 21.23 32.21
C THR A 292 -8.41 21.33 31.23
N VAL A 293 -9.55 21.86 31.68
CA VAL A 293 -10.71 22.18 30.85
C VAL A 293 -11.15 23.61 31.13
N THR A 294 -11.27 24.44 30.07
CA THR A 294 -11.84 25.79 30.12
C THR A 294 -12.96 25.95 29.08
N GLN A 295 -13.97 26.76 29.41
CA GLN A 295 -15.12 27.01 28.53
C GLN A 295 -14.89 28.23 27.65
#